data_9693f1eeafff89af8efff662248f8d8a
#
_entry.id   9693f1eeafff89af8efff662248f8d8a
#
_cell.length_a   1.000
_cell.length_b   1.000
_cell.length_c   1.000
_cell.angle_alpha   90.00
_cell.angle_beta   90.00
_cell.angle_gamma   90.00
#
_symmetry.space_group_name_H-M   'P 1'
#
loop_
_entity.id
_entity.type
_entity.pdbx_description
1 polymer ?
#
loop_
_entity_poly.entity_id
_entity_poly.type
_entity_poly.pdbx_seq_one_letter_code
_entity_poly.pdbx_strand_id
1 'polypeptide(L)'
;MKKIPLKRIFAAAALVCCLTVTTAYADVTQEDIDNAKNQINNLKNQQKDAQDAVDDINGKKGQLESDLNNLNGQMTNIVSSMNALESQINDKKKELSDLEDEINQTQDNLEAAKQQSASQYEDMKIRIRYMYENGNTPMLEMLLSASSFSDFLNRTEYISEINSYDRQKLEEFIQVQEQIAAEEASLEEQKKDLESEQQELLAMQDDMKVKQNSVNSLISSTQANISQTNSELSSAQGKVNDINSQIAQMEELEKQLEIQKAKEDAARMAEIKRQEAEN
;
A
#
# COMPACT_ATOMS: atom_id res chain seq x y z
N MET A 1 15.17 -9.35 22.84
CA MET A 1 15.27 -10.73 22.36
C MET A 1 16.74 -11.09 22.18
N LYS A 2 17.29 -12.03 22.99
CA LYS A 2 18.71 -12.40 22.92
C LYS A 2 18.97 -13.19 21.64
N LYS A 3 19.78 -12.63 20.74
CA LYS A 3 20.32 -13.34 19.58
C LYS A 3 21.28 -14.42 20.09
N ILE A 4 20.86 -15.69 20.05
CA ILE A 4 21.77 -16.82 20.26
C ILE A 4 22.63 -16.87 19.00
N PRO A 5 23.96 -16.72 19.10
CA PRO A 5 24.83 -16.73 17.94
C PRO A 5 24.94 -18.13 17.40
N LEU A 6 24.36 -18.37 16.23
CA LEU A 6 24.42 -19.61 15.43
C LEU A 6 25.87 -20.13 15.22
N LYS A 7 26.87 -19.30 15.49
CA LYS A 7 28.29 -19.62 15.34
C LYS A 7 28.86 -20.58 16.40
N ARG A 8 28.16 -20.88 17.50
CA ARG A 8 28.68 -21.78 18.56
C ARG A 8 28.39 -23.27 18.34
N ILE A 9 27.51 -23.62 17.38
CA ILE A 9 27.16 -25.02 17.07
C ILE A 9 28.16 -25.65 16.07
N PHE A 10 29.05 -24.86 15.45
CA PHE A 10 29.94 -25.33 14.39
C PHE A 10 31.24 -26.01 14.88
N ALA A 11 31.52 -26.11 16.18
CA ALA A 11 32.84 -26.55 16.68
C ALA A 11 32.93 -28.02 17.11
N ALA A 12 31.83 -28.80 17.09
CA ALA A 12 31.85 -30.16 17.65
C ALA A 12 31.91 -31.32 16.62
N ALA A 13 31.89 -31.06 15.33
CA ALA A 13 31.78 -32.10 14.29
C ALA A 13 33.11 -32.68 13.81
N ALA A 14 34.25 -32.33 14.40
CA ALA A 14 35.56 -32.68 13.84
C ALA A 14 36.36 -33.77 14.61
N LEU A 15 35.76 -34.50 15.55
CA LEU A 15 36.53 -35.39 16.44
C LEU A 15 36.12 -36.87 16.41
N VAL A 16 35.41 -37.33 15.37
CA VAL A 16 35.04 -38.75 15.24
C VAL A 16 35.97 -39.55 14.32
N CYS A 17 37.04 -38.96 13.78
CA CYS A 17 37.86 -39.61 12.75
C CYS A 17 39.17 -40.19 13.24
N CYS A 18 39.33 -40.66 14.47
CA CYS A 18 40.53 -41.33 14.91
C CYS A 18 40.30 -42.50 15.89
N LEU A 19 39.37 -43.39 15.57
CA LEU A 19 39.45 -44.78 16.09
C LEU A 19 39.45 -45.74 14.90
N THR A 20 40.48 -45.67 14.06
CA THR A 20 40.90 -46.88 13.35
C THR A 20 41.35 -47.84 14.41
N VAL A 21 40.50 -48.82 14.71
CA VAL A 21 40.89 -49.99 15.50
C VAL A 21 42.06 -50.64 14.73
N THR A 22 43.27 -50.30 15.09
CA THR A 22 44.40 -51.17 14.82
C THR A 22 44.14 -52.40 15.63
N THR A 23 43.79 -53.52 14.96
CA THR A 23 43.75 -54.88 15.51
C THR A 23 45.16 -55.27 15.93
N ALA A 24 45.60 -54.76 17.05
CA ALA A 24 46.75 -55.22 17.77
C ALA A 24 46.31 -55.53 19.20
N TYR A 25 46.05 -56.81 19.49
CA TYR A 25 46.07 -57.47 20.78
C TYR A 25 46.06 -56.58 22.05
N ALA A 26 45.04 -55.72 22.17
CA ALA A 26 44.76 -55.07 23.43
C ALA A 26 43.45 -55.67 23.94
N ASP A 27 43.48 -56.25 25.15
CA ASP A 27 42.26 -56.70 25.86
C ASP A 27 41.26 -55.56 25.91
N VAL A 28 39.98 -55.81 25.54
CA VAL A 28 38.88 -54.81 25.67
C VAL A 28 38.62 -54.56 27.15
N THR A 29 38.80 -53.32 27.57
CA THR A 29 38.65 -52.92 28.97
C THR A 29 37.23 -52.47 29.27
N GLN A 30 36.83 -52.43 30.53
CA GLN A 30 35.56 -51.84 30.95
C GLN A 30 35.56 -50.33 30.63
N GLU A 31 36.71 -49.69 30.69
CA GLU A 31 36.85 -48.26 30.35
C GLU A 31 36.48 -47.98 28.91
N ASP A 32 36.82 -48.88 27.95
CA ASP A 32 36.46 -48.69 26.53
C ASP A 32 34.94 -48.72 26.33
N ILE A 33 34.24 -49.61 27.02
CA ILE A 33 32.76 -49.67 27.00
C ILE A 33 32.15 -48.44 27.64
N ASP A 34 32.66 -47.99 28.79
CA ASP A 34 32.19 -46.83 29.50
C ASP A 34 32.47 -45.53 28.68
N ASN A 35 33.55 -45.45 27.97
CA ASN A 35 33.88 -44.37 27.03
C ASN A 35 32.87 -44.34 25.85
N ALA A 36 32.56 -45.51 25.26
CA ALA A 36 31.52 -45.60 24.21
C ALA A 36 30.15 -45.14 24.72
N LYS A 37 29.71 -45.59 25.92
CA LYS A 37 28.49 -45.15 26.57
C LYS A 37 28.46 -43.63 26.82
N ASN A 38 29.57 -43.08 27.28
CA ASN A 38 29.65 -41.64 27.50
C ASN A 38 29.55 -40.85 26.18
N GLN A 39 30.15 -41.33 25.09
CA GLN A 39 30.01 -40.73 23.76
C GLN A 39 28.59 -40.80 23.23
N ILE A 40 27.91 -41.94 23.39
CA ILE A 40 26.49 -42.09 23.02
C ILE A 40 25.61 -41.11 23.79
N ASN A 41 25.81 -40.94 25.09
CA ASN A 41 25.05 -39.99 25.91
C ASN A 41 25.30 -38.55 25.46
N ASN A 42 26.54 -38.18 25.11
CA ASN A 42 26.87 -36.87 24.56
C ASN A 42 26.19 -36.62 23.21
N LEU A 43 26.21 -37.62 22.31
CA LEU A 43 25.49 -37.56 21.02
C LEU A 43 23.98 -37.45 21.20
N LYS A 44 23.37 -38.16 22.17
CA LYS A 44 21.94 -38.05 22.50
C LYS A 44 21.57 -36.66 23.02
N ASN A 45 22.47 -36.01 23.79
CA ASN A 45 22.24 -34.60 24.20
C ASN A 45 22.32 -33.66 23.00
N GLN A 46 23.32 -33.85 22.12
CA GLN A 46 23.42 -33.06 20.89
C GLN A 46 22.22 -33.26 19.94
N GLN A 47 21.73 -34.50 19.88
CA GLN A 47 20.52 -34.82 19.11
C GLN A 47 19.31 -34.04 19.65
N LYS A 48 19.14 -34.01 20.97
CA LYS A 48 18.08 -33.24 21.60
C LYS A 48 18.18 -31.74 21.28
N ASP A 49 19.37 -31.15 21.45
CA ASP A 49 19.60 -29.74 21.14
C ASP A 49 19.34 -29.42 19.65
N ALA A 50 19.71 -30.34 18.76
CA ALA A 50 19.46 -30.19 17.34
C ALA A 50 17.97 -30.33 16.99
N GLN A 51 17.25 -31.22 17.67
CA GLN A 51 15.80 -31.38 17.51
C GLN A 51 15.04 -30.16 18.03
N ASP A 52 15.43 -29.64 19.20
CA ASP A 52 14.85 -28.39 19.74
C ASP A 52 15.06 -27.22 18.76
N ALA A 53 16.20 -27.16 18.09
CA ALA A 53 16.46 -26.15 17.05
C ALA A 53 15.55 -26.35 15.80
N VAL A 54 15.28 -27.58 15.40
CA VAL A 54 14.34 -27.90 14.30
C VAL A 54 12.93 -27.43 14.68
N ASP A 55 12.50 -27.70 15.91
CA ASP A 55 11.18 -27.32 16.39
C ASP A 55 11.01 -25.79 16.47
N ASP A 56 12.05 -25.08 16.93
CA ASP A 56 12.07 -23.62 16.93
C ASP A 56 11.97 -23.02 15.51
N ILE A 57 12.68 -23.60 14.54
CA ILE A 57 12.64 -23.16 13.14
C ILE A 57 11.26 -23.45 12.54
N ASN A 58 10.67 -24.60 12.83
CA ASN A 58 9.31 -24.93 12.40
C ASN A 58 8.27 -23.95 12.99
N GLY A 59 8.41 -23.58 14.25
CA GLY A 59 7.58 -22.56 14.88
C GLY A 59 7.68 -21.21 14.17
N LYS A 60 8.89 -20.77 13.84
CA LYS A 60 9.12 -19.53 13.07
C LYS A 60 8.52 -19.60 11.67
N LYS A 61 8.68 -20.73 10.99
CA LYS A 61 8.08 -20.97 9.67
C LYS A 61 6.56 -20.84 9.73
N GLY A 62 5.92 -21.49 10.71
CA GLY A 62 4.47 -21.42 10.90
C GLY A 62 3.98 -19.98 11.14
N GLN A 63 4.75 -19.19 11.88
CA GLN A 63 4.43 -17.76 12.09
C GLN A 63 4.55 -16.95 10.80
N LEU A 64 5.63 -17.13 10.02
CA LEU A 64 5.81 -16.46 8.75
C LEU A 64 4.74 -16.82 7.72
N GLU A 65 4.29 -18.09 7.69
CA GLU A 65 3.20 -18.53 6.82
C GLU A 65 1.86 -17.90 7.24
N SER A 66 1.62 -17.75 8.55
CA SER A 66 0.46 -17.03 9.08
C SER A 66 0.51 -15.54 8.72
N ASP A 67 1.68 -14.90 8.84
CA ASP A 67 1.89 -13.51 8.47
C ASP A 67 1.68 -13.30 6.96
N LEU A 68 2.15 -14.23 6.12
CA LEU A 68 1.91 -14.19 4.67
C LEU A 68 0.41 -14.30 4.33
N ASN A 69 -0.32 -15.17 5.01
CA ASN A 69 -1.77 -15.30 4.82
C ASN A 69 -2.50 -14.02 5.22
N ASN A 70 -2.09 -13.39 6.32
CA ASN A 70 -2.64 -12.10 6.76
C ASN A 70 -2.32 -11.00 5.73
N LEU A 71 -1.08 -10.92 5.24
CA LEU A 71 -0.67 -9.96 4.19
C LEU A 71 -1.44 -10.18 2.89
N ASN A 72 -1.70 -11.43 2.49
CA ASN A 72 -2.54 -11.72 1.32
C ASN A 72 -3.99 -11.26 1.54
N GLY A 73 -4.52 -11.41 2.76
CA GLY A 73 -5.84 -10.86 3.13
C GLY A 73 -5.86 -9.34 3.05
N GLN A 74 -4.83 -8.66 3.55
CA GLN A 74 -4.68 -7.21 3.43
C GLN A 74 -4.55 -6.78 1.97
N MET A 75 -3.82 -7.52 1.14
CA MET A 75 -3.71 -7.25 -0.30
C MET A 75 -5.07 -7.34 -0.99
N THR A 76 -5.89 -8.34 -0.66
CA THR A 76 -7.26 -8.45 -1.19
C THR A 76 -8.12 -7.25 -0.83
N ASN A 77 -8.03 -6.78 0.42
CA ASN A 77 -8.73 -5.57 0.86
C ASN A 77 -8.22 -4.31 0.15
N ILE A 78 -6.91 -4.20 -0.06
CA ILE A 78 -6.31 -3.09 -0.80
C ILE A 78 -6.75 -3.11 -2.26
N VAL A 79 -6.75 -4.27 -2.92
CA VAL A 79 -7.25 -4.39 -4.31
C VAL A 79 -8.73 -3.98 -4.40
N SER A 80 -9.55 -4.39 -3.44
CA SER A 80 -10.96 -3.98 -3.38
C SER A 80 -11.11 -2.47 -3.17
N SER A 81 -10.29 -1.89 -2.29
CA SER A 81 -10.27 -0.44 -2.08
C SER A 81 -9.75 0.32 -3.30
N MET A 82 -8.78 -0.24 -4.02
CA MET A 82 -8.29 0.32 -5.28
C MET A 82 -9.37 0.34 -6.36
N ASN A 83 -10.12 -0.75 -6.51
CA ASN A 83 -11.22 -0.80 -7.48
C ASN A 83 -12.32 0.23 -7.14
N ALA A 84 -12.64 0.40 -5.85
CA ALA A 84 -13.57 1.43 -5.41
C ALA A 84 -13.04 2.85 -5.68
N LEU A 85 -11.74 3.07 -5.41
CA LEU A 85 -11.09 4.35 -5.67
C LEU A 85 -10.98 4.65 -7.17
N GLU A 86 -10.73 3.64 -8.00
CA GLU A 86 -10.74 3.78 -9.46
C GLU A 86 -12.12 4.19 -9.98
N SER A 87 -13.20 3.64 -9.41
CA SER A 87 -14.57 4.09 -9.72
C SER A 87 -14.77 5.56 -9.33
N GLN A 88 -14.36 5.96 -8.12
CA GLN A 88 -14.44 7.35 -7.67
C GLN A 88 -13.61 8.30 -8.56
N ILE A 89 -12.42 7.87 -8.98
CA ILE A 89 -11.57 8.62 -9.92
C ILE A 89 -12.29 8.81 -11.27
N ASN A 90 -12.99 7.80 -11.77
CA ASN A 90 -13.72 7.90 -13.04
C ASN A 90 -14.97 8.80 -12.90
N ASP A 91 -15.69 8.71 -11.78
CA ASP A 91 -16.81 9.59 -11.47
C ASP A 91 -16.34 11.05 -11.35
N LYS A 92 -15.23 11.27 -10.65
CA LYS A 92 -14.61 12.60 -10.49
C LYS A 92 -14.11 13.20 -11.80
N LYS A 93 -13.53 12.36 -12.69
CA LYS A 93 -13.15 12.82 -14.05
C LYS A 93 -14.37 13.27 -14.85
N LYS A 94 -15.51 12.60 -14.68
CA LYS A 94 -16.73 13.01 -15.34
C LYS A 94 -17.24 14.34 -14.78
N GLU A 95 -17.26 14.49 -13.44
CA GLU A 95 -17.61 15.75 -12.79
C GLU A 95 -16.73 16.91 -13.25
N LEU A 96 -15.42 16.69 -13.38
CA LEU A 96 -14.48 17.67 -13.91
C LEU A 96 -14.78 18.05 -15.35
N SER A 97 -15.13 17.09 -16.21
CA SER A 97 -15.54 17.37 -17.59
C SER A 97 -16.83 18.16 -17.65
N ASP A 98 -17.83 17.80 -16.82
CA ASP A 98 -19.10 18.50 -16.75
C ASP A 98 -18.89 19.94 -16.25
N LEU A 99 -18.00 20.16 -15.28
CA LEU A 99 -17.64 21.48 -14.77
C LEU A 99 -16.87 22.31 -15.81
N GLU A 100 -15.97 21.71 -16.60
CA GLU A 100 -15.29 22.38 -17.72
C GLU A 100 -16.30 22.85 -18.78
N ASP A 101 -17.31 22.04 -19.09
CA ASP A 101 -18.38 22.40 -20.01
C ASP A 101 -19.25 23.55 -19.45
N GLU A 102 -19.56 23.53 -18.14
CA GLU A 102 -20.30 24.61 -17.47
C GLU A 102 -19.49 25.92 -17.45
N ILE A 103 -18.18 25.86 -17.20
CA ILE A 103 -17.26 27.01 -17.29
C ILE A 103 -17.29 27.62 -18.69
N ASN A 104 -17.20 26.79 -19.73
CA ASN A 104 -17.26 27.25 -21.11
C ASN A 104 -18.61 27.93 -21.43
N GLN A 105 -19.72 27.33 -21.00
CA GLN A 105 -21.07 27.92 -21.17
C GLN A 105 -21.19 29.26 -20.44
N THR A 106 -20.66 29.35 -19.22
CA THR A 106 -20.66 30.61 -18.44
C THR A 106 -19.82 31.69 -19.13
N GLN A 107 -18.67 31.32 -19.72
CA GLN A 107 -17.84 32.23 -20.50
C GLN A 107 -18.58 32.74 -21.73
N ASP A 108 -19.26 31.88 -22.47
CA ASP A 108 -20.05 32.27 -23.65
C ASP A 108 -21.19 33.21 -23.27
N ASN A 109 -21.93 32.92 -22.19
CA ASN A 109 -22.97 33.76 -21.66
C ASN A 109 -22.44 35.13 -21.24
N LEU A 110 -21.30 35.17 -20.54
CA LEU A 110 -20.66 36.40 -20.12
C LEU A 110 -20.24 37.26 -21.32
N GLU A 111 -19.67 36.65 -22.36
CA GLU A 111 -19.30 37.39 -23.58
C GLU A 111 -20.55 37.96 -24.30
N ALA A 112 -21.61 37.17 -24.41
CA ALA A 112 -22.90 37.65 -24.96
C ALA A 112 -23.50 38.80 -24.15
N ALA A 113 -23.49 38.71 -22.81
CA ALA A 113 -23.96 39.77 -21.93
C ALA A 113 -23.12 41.06 -22.07
N LYS A 114 -21.78 40.95 -22.19
CA LYS A 114 -20.89 42.09 -22.45
C LYS A 114 -21.15 42.77 -23.78
N GLN A 115 -21.39 42.00 -24.84
CA GLN A 115 -21.76 42.51 -26.14
C GLN A 115 -23.12 43.21 -26.11
N GLN A 116 -24.10 42.63 -25.43
CA GLN A 116 -25.43 43.26 -25.22
C GLN A 116 -25.28 44.55 -24.44
N SER A 117 -24.53 44.59 -23.37
CA SER A 117 -24.25 45.76 -22.54
C SER A 117 -23.59 46.88 -23.36
N ALA A 118 -22.58 46.52 -24.18
CA ALA A 118 -21.92 47.49 -25.03
C ALA A 118 -22.86 48.13 -26.05
N SER A 119 -23.76 47.35 -26.67
CA SER A 119 -24.77 47.86 -27.60
C SER A 119 -25.78 48.78 -26.88
N GLN A 120 -26.30 48.36 -25.72
CA GLN A 120 -27.23 49.20 -24.92
C GLN A 120 -26.56 50.51 -24.46
N TYR A 121 -25.29 50.46 -24.10
CA TYR A 121 -24.54 51.66 -23.73
C TYR A 121 -24.45 52.66 -24.89
N GLU A 122 -24.08 52.23 -26.10
CA GLU A 122 -24.04 53.12 -27.26
C GLU A 122 -25.43 53.69 -27.62
N ASP A 123 -26.48 52.91 -27.54
CA ASP A 123 -27.88 53.38 -27.77
C ASP A 123 -28.23 54.45 -26.72
N MET A 124 -27.97 54.21 -25.46
CA MET A 124 -28.23 55.17 -24.38
C MET A 124 -27.37 56.45 -24.54
N LYS A 125 -26.13 56.32 -24.94
CA LYS A 125 -25.23 57.46 -25.19
C LYS A 125 -25.75 58.37 -26.30
N ILE A 126 -26.28 57.80 -27.39
CA ILE A 126 -26.92 58.55 -28.47
C ILE A 126 -28.17 59.28 -27.91
N ARG A 127 -28.94 58.62 -27.09
CA ARG A 127 -30.14 59.18 -26.47
C ARG A 127 -29.83 60.31 -25.49
N ILE A 128 -28.87 60.11 -24.61
CA ILE A 128 -28.40 61.11 -23.63
C ILE A 128 -27.86 62.34 -24.36
N ARG A 129 -27.03 62.13 -25.42
CA ARG A 129 -26.52 63.22 -26.25
C ARG A 129 -27.66 64.04 -26.87
N TYR A 130 -28.62 63.36 -27.47
CA TYR A 130 -29.79 64.00 -28.04
C TYR A 130 -30.55 64.87 -27.01
N MET A 131 -30.81 64.36 -25.82
CA MET A 131 -31.45 65.07 -24.72
C MET A 131 -30.60 66.24 -24.23
N TYR A 132 -29.29 66.10 -24.18
CA TYR A 132 -28.40 67.18 -23.76
C TYR A 132 -28.33 68.33 -24.81
N GLU A 133 -28.21 67.98 -26.08
CA GLU A 133 -28.06 68.98 -27.16
C GLU A 133 -29.39 69.73 -27.43
N ASN A 134 -30.51 69.06 -27.30
CA ASN A 134 -31.82 69.60 -27.62
C ASN A 134 -32.66 69.98 -26.39
N GLY A 135 -32.28 69.50 -25.19
CA GLY A 135 -33.04 69.74 -23.96
C GLY A 135 -34.46 69.12 -24.01
N ASN A 136 -35.36 69.65 -23.19
CA ASN A 136 -36.78 69.29 -23.23
C ASN A 136 -37.59 70.15 -24.26
N THR A 137 -36.91 71.01 -24.97
CA THR A 137 -37.53 71.95 -25.94
C THR A 137 -38.35 71.22 -27.02
N PRO A 138 -37.82 70.14 -27.65
CA PRO A 138 -38.59 69.43 -28.68
C PRO A 138 -39.89 68.80 -28.15
N MET A 139 -39.89 68.30 -26.91
CA MET A 139 -41.10 67.72 -26.29
C MET A 139 -42.09 68.81 -25.97
N LEU A 140 -41.70 69.94 -25.43
CA LEU A 140 -42.52 71.10 -25.17
C LEU A 140 -43.09 71.70 -26.46
N GLU A 141 -42.25 71.84 -27.48
CA GLU A 141 -42.60 72.31 -28.79
C GLU A 141 -43.63 71.39 -29.47
N MET A 142 -43.45 70.05 -29.34
CA MET A 142 -44.40 69.05 -29.81
C MET A 142 -45.78 69.20 -29.13
N LEU A 143 -45.84 69.47 -27.82
CA LEU A 143 -47.06 69.66 -27.06
C LEU A 143 -47.74 70.99 -27.44
N LEU A 144 -46.97 72.05 -27.52
CA LEU A 144 -47.52 73.41 -27.83
C LEU A 144 -47.95 73.61 -29.28
N SER A 145 -47.46 72.76 -30.20
CA SER A 145 -47.83 72.74 -31.61
C SER A 145 -49.09 71.91 -31.91
N ALA A 146 -49.78 71.41 -30.88
CA ALA A 146 -50.99 70.58 -31.04
C ALA A 146 -52.09 71.38 -31.70
N SER A 147 -52.72 70.77 -32.70
CA SER A 147 -53.78 71.45 -33.49
C SER A 147 -55.16 71.37 -32.82
N SER A 148 -55.37 70.54 -31.81
CA SER A 148 -56.59 70.38 -31.04
C SER A 148 -56.29 69.82 -29.63
N PHE A 149 -57.25 69.87 -28.72
CA PHE A 149 -57.14 69.32 -27.39
C PHE A 149 -56.95 67.75 -27.44
N SER A 150 -57.60 67.10 -28.37
CA SER A 150 -57.41 65.65 -28.60
C SER A 150 -56.00 65.33 -29.10
N ASP A 151 -55.46 66.15 -30.02
CA ASP A 151 -54.10 66.06 -30.50
C ASP A 151 -53.04 66.27 -29.35
N PHE A 152 -53.33 67.26 -28.50
CA PHE A 152 -52.52 67.51 -27.29
C PHE A 152 -52.52 66.31 -26.34
N LEU A 153 -53.64 65.68 -26.05
CA LEU A 153 -53.69 64.51 -25.20
C LEU A 153 -52.97 63.31 -25.80
N ASN A 154 -53.10 63.06 -27.09
CA ASN A 154 -52.39 61.99 -27.78
C ASN A 154 -50.85 62.23 -27.75
N ARG A 155 -50.40 63.47 -27.90
CA ARG A 155 -48.96 63.81 -27.81
C ARG A 155 -48.44 63.67 -26.38
N THR A 156 -49.25 63.98 -25.38
CA THR A 156 -48.90 63.77 -23.96
C THR A 156 -48.66 62.27 -23.65
N GLU A 157 -49.63 61.44 -24.17
CA GLU A 157 -49.49 59.97 -24.04
C GLU A 157 -48.18 59.47 -24.72
N TYR A 158 -47.93 59.95 -25.92
CA TYR A 158 -46.70 59.59 -26.65
C TYR A 158 -45.40 59.95 -25.90
N ILE A 159 -45.33 61.16 -25.29
CA ILE A 159 -44.21 61.57 -24.46
C ILE A 159 -44.07 60.68 -23.19
N SER A 160 -45.21 60.30 -22.60
CA SER A 160 -45.27 59.39 -21.45
C SER A 160 -44.71 58.01 -21.82
N GLU A 161 -45.09 57.47 -22.97
CA GLU A 161 -44.54 56.19 -23.49
C GLU A 161 -43.03 56.24 -23.74
N ILE A 162 -42.54 57.35 -24.33
CA ILE A 162 -41.12 57.54 -24.54
C ILE A 162 -40.35 57.52 -23.20
N ASN A 163 -40.85 58.26 -22.19
CA ASN A 163 -40.22 58.30 -20.89
C ASN A 163 -40.22 56.90 -20.18
N SER A 164 -41.33 56.18 -20.33
CA SER A 164 -41.47 54.83 -19.80
C SER A 164 -40.50 53.86 -20.48
N TYR A 165 -40.34 53.93 -21.80
CA TYR A 165 -39.41 53.19 -22.59
C TYR A 165 -37.92 53.47 -22.16
N ASP A 166 -37.60 54.76 -21.99
CA ASP A 166 -36.22 55.15 -21.54
C ASP A 166 -35.88 54.56 -20.15
N ARG A 167 -36.85 54.60 -19.21
CA ARG A 167 -36.68 54.02 -17.88
C ARG A 167 -36.53 52.52 -17.97
N GLN A 168 -37.33 51.86 -18.76
CA GLN A 168 -37.21 50.42 -18.97
C GLN A 168 -35.85 50.02 -19.55
N LYS A 169 -35.36 50.78 -20.54
CA LYS A 169 -34.04 50.53 -21.15
C LYS A 169 -32.89 50.75 -20.17
N LEU A 170 -32.99 51.72 -19.29
CA LEU A 170 -32.00 51.93 -18.23
C LEU A 170 -32.03 50.77 -17.21
N GLU A 171 -33.22 50.28 -16.85
CA GLU A 171 -33.39 49.18 -15.93
C GLU A 171 -32.84 47.84 -16.53
N GLU A 172 -33.15 47.59 -17.80
CA GLU A 172 -32.56 46.44 -18.53
C GLU A 172 -31.03 46.54 -18.58
N PHE A 173 -30.45 47.71 -18.78
CA PHE A 173 -29.00 47.88 -18.77
C PHE A 173 -28.40 47.60 -17.39
N ILE A 174 -29.03 48.06 -16.30
CA ILE A 174 -28.55 47.80 -14.94
C ILE A 174 -28.65 46.29 -14.65
N GLN A 175 -29.71 45.60 -15.03
CA GLN A 175 -29.86 44.17 -14.86
C GLN A 175 -28.79 43.38 -15.60
N VAL A 176 -28.44 43.77 -16.83
CA VAL A 176 -27.34 43.13 -17.58
C VAL A 176 -26.00 43.37 -16.91
N GLN A 177 -25.75 44.56 -16.33
CA GLN A 177 -24.50 44.81 -15.56
C GLN A 177 -24.42 43.94 -14.29
N GLU A 178 -25.53 43.78 -13.56
CA GLU A 178 -25.61 42.89 -12.39
C GLU A 178 -25.41 41.42 -12.78
N GLN A 179 -25.96 40.99 -13.91
CA GLN A 179 -25.77 39.65 -14.46
C GLN A 179 -24.27 39.41 -14.81
N ILE A 180 -23.63 40.33 -15.50
CA ILE A 180 -22.22 40.26 -15.83
C ILE A 180 -21.37 40.07 -14.57
N ALA A 181 -21.65 40.89 -13.53
CA ALA A 181 -20.89 40.80 -12.27
C ALA A 181 -21.12 39.46 -11.55
N ALA A 182 -22.34 38.92 -11.57
CA ALA A 182 -22.66 37.63 -10.98
C ALA A 182 -22.01 36.47 -11.76
N GLU A 183 -22.04 36.49 -13.08
CA GLU A 183 -21.40 35.47 -13.93
C GLU A 183 -19.86 35.50 -13.81
N GLU A 184 -19.23 36.68 -13.71
CA GLU A 184 -17.79 36.80 -13.46
C GLU A 184 -17.39 36.20 -12.10
N ALA A 185 -18.16 36.47 -11.04
CA ALA A 185 -17.92 35.89 -9.72
C ALA A 185 -18.11 34.37 -9.70
N SER A 186 -19.17 33.86 -10.35
CA SER A 186 -19.44 32.43 -10.49
C SER A 186 -18.32 31.73 -11.27
N LEU A 187 -17.84 32.31 -12.35
CA LEU A 187 -16.77 31.77 -13.16
C LEU A 187 -15.44 31.66 -12.37
N GLU A 188 -15.11 32.63 -11.55
CA GLU A 188 -13.92 32.62 -10.70
C GLU A 188 -14.02 31.52 -9.64
N GLU A 189 -15.18 31.33 -9.02
CA GLU A 189 -15.45 30.26 -8.05
C GLU A 189 -15.33 28.88 -8.71
N GLN A 190 -16.02 28.67 -9.85
CA GLN A 190 -15.98 27.40 -10.60
C GLN A 190 -14.55 27.02 -11.02
N LYS A 191 -13.74 27.98 -11.45
CA LYS A 191 -12.34 27.73 -11.80
C LYS A 191 -11.50 27.31 -10.61
N LYS A 192 -11.72 27.91 -9.45
CA LYS A 192 -11.05 27.55 -8.20
C LYS A 192 -11.44 26.15 -7.75
N ASP A 193 -12.72 25.80 -7.85
CA ASP A 193 -13.23 24.47 -7.51
C ASP A 193 -12.63 23.41 -8.45
N LEU A 194 -12.56 23.67 -9.75
CA LEU A 194 -11.94 22.81 -10.73
C LEU A 194 -10.47 22.51 -10.38
N GLU A 195 -9.70 23.54 -10.02
CA GLU A 195 -8.29 23.38 -9.62
C GLU A 195 -8.16 22.53 -8.35
N SER A 196 -9.02 22.78 -7.35
CA SER A 196 -9.04 22.02 -6.10
C SER A 196 -9.36 20.55 -6.34
N GLU A 197 -10.35 20.25 -7.15
CA GLU A 197 -10.77 18.89 -7.49
C GLU A 197 -9.70 18.13 -8.29
N GLN A 198 -9.00 18.81 -9.20
CA GLN A 198 -7.87 18.22 -9.92
C GLN A 198 -6.73 17.84 -8.97
N GLN A 199 -6.42 18.68 -7.98
CA GLN A 199 -5.41 18.37 -6.96
C GLN A 199 -5.80 17.19 -6.08
N GLU A 200 -7.06 17.10 -5.66
CA GLU A 200 -7.58 15.97 -4.90
C GLU A 200 -7.49 14.66 -5.68
N LEU A 201 -7.84 14.67 -6.95
CA LEU A 201 -7.73 13.51 -7.83
C LEU A 201 -6.28 13.00 -7.93
N LEU A 202 -5.31 13.90 -8.09
CA LEU A 202 -3.90 13.55 -8.13
C LEU A 202 -3.42 12.94 -6.80
N ALA A 203 -3.83 13.52 -5.67
CA ALA A 203 -3.51 13.01 -4.34
C ALA A 203 -4.07 11.59 -4.10
N MET A 204 -5.29 11.33 -4.54
CA MET A 204 -5.91 9.99 -4.49
C MET A 204 -5.13 8.96 -5.31
N GLN A 205 -4.68 9.32 -6.51
CA GLN A 205 -3.88 8.44 -7.36
C GLN A 205 -2.53 8.10 -6.74
N ASP A 206 -1.86 9.07 -6.14
CA ASP A 206 -0.57 8.88 -5.47
C ASP A 206 -0.70 8.00 -4.22
N ASP A 207 -1.71 8.22 -3.37
CA ASP A 207 -1.96 7.39 -2.18
C ASP A 207 -2.20 5.92 -2.56
N MET A 208 -2.98 5.69 -3.61
CA MET A 208 -3.23 4.35 -4.16
C MET A 208 -1.94 3.65 -4.57
N LYS A 209 -1.07 4.34 -5.28
CA LYS A 209 0.22 3.81 -5.75
C LYS A 209 1.18 3.50 -4.59
N VAL A 210 1.23 4.36 -3.59
CA VAL A 210 2.05 4.16 -2.39
C VAL A 210 1.59 2.93 -1.61
N LYS A 211 0.30 2.77 -1.39
CA LYS A 211 -0.27 1.60 -0.70
C LYS A 211 0.03 0.30 -1.43
N GLN A 212 -0.16 0.25 -2.74
CA GLN A 212 0.15 -0.92 -3.57
C GLN A 212 1.62 -1.32 -3.47
N ASN A 213 2.53 -0.35 -3.61
CA ASN A 213 3.97 -0.60 -3.55
C ASN A 213 4.39 -1.10 -2.16
N SER A 214 3.82 -0.54 -1.09
CA SER A 214 4.12 -0.95 0.28
C SER A 214 3.77 -2.41 0.54
N VAL A 215 2.58 -2.85 0.14
CA VAL A 215 2.15 -4.24 0.36
C VAL A 215 2.91 -5.22 -0.53
N ASN A 216 3.18 -4.89 -1.77
CA ASN A 216 4.01 -5.72 -2.65
C ASN A 216 5.43 -5.92 -2.07
N SER A 217 6.01 -4.87 -1.48
CA SER A 217 7.31 -4.95 -0.81
C SER A 217 7.27 -5.86 0.42
N LEU A 218 6.21 -5.77 1.24
CA LEU A 218 6.02 -6.62 2.41
C LEU A 218 5.83 -8.10 2.02
N ILE A 219 5.03 -8.40 1.02
CA ILE A 219 4.84 -9.76 0.50
C ILE A 219 6.16 -10.35 0.01
N SER A 220 6.91 -9.60 -0.81
CA SER A 220 8.20 -10.03 -1.33
C SER A 220 9.22 -10.32 -0.21
N SER A 221 9.28 -9.45 0.81
CA SER A 221 10.14 -9.63 1.97
C SER A 221 9.75 -10.86 2.79
N THR A 222 8.46 -11.08 3.01
CA THR A 222 7.97 -12.25 3.77
C THR A 222 8.24 -13.55 3.02
N GLN A 223 8.06 -13.59 1.71
CA GLN A 223 8.41 -14.75 0.87
C GLN A 223 9.90 -15.07 0.90
N ALA A 224 10.76 -14.05 0.87
CA ALA A 224 12.21 -14.23 1.00
C ALA A 224 12.58 -14.82 2.37
N ASN A 225 11.95 -14.35 3.45
CA ASN A 225 12.15 -14.87 4.81
C ASN A 225 11.69 -16.33 4.92
N ILE A 226 10.56 -16.72 4.32
CA ILE A 226 10.10 -18.10 4.27
C ILE A 226 11.10 -19.00 3.53
N SER A 227 11.63 -18.55 2.41
CA SER A 227 12.63 -19.29 1.63
C SER A 227 13.92 -19.50 2.42
N GLN A 228 14.38 -18.48 3.13
CA GLN A 228 15.55 -18.60 4.03
C GLN A 228 15.28 -19.56 5.18
N THR A 229 14.11 -19.47 5.83
CA THR A 229 13.72 -20.36 6.94
C THR A 229 13.61 -21.81 6.49
N ASN A 230 13.12 -22.10 5.28
CA ASN A 230 13.11 -23.43 4.70
C ASN A 230 14.52 -23.99 4.48
N SER A 231 15.48 -23.17 4.06
CA SER A 231 16.88 -23.57 3.91
C SER A 231 17.53 -23.86 5.26
N GLU A 232 17.25 -23.05 6.28
CA GLU A 232 17.71 -23.27 7.65
C GLU A 232 17.13 -24.57 8.24
N LEU A 233 15.85 -24.83 8.01
CA LEU A 233 15.17 -26.06 8.44
C LEU A 233 15.79 -27.30 7.79
N SER A 234 16.03 -27.28 6.49
CA SER A 234 16.68 -28.39 5.77
C SER A 234 18.09 -28.68 6.32
N SER A 235 18.86 -27.62 6.61
CA SER A 235 20.19 -27.76 7.22
C SER A 235 20.12 -28.34 8.64
N ALA A 236 19.17 -27.90 9.46
CA ALA A 236 18.98 -28.40 10.82
C ALA A 236 18.54 -29.88 10.83
N GLN A 237 17.61 -30.28 9.96
CA GLN A 237 17.19 -31.66 9.78
C GLN A 237 18.34 -32.56 9.31
N GLY A 238 19.17 -32.06 8.39
CA GLY A 238 20.39 -32.78 7.97
C GLY A 238 21.30 -33.10 9.15
N LYS A 239 21.51 -32.16 10.06
CA LYS A 239 22.32 -32.37 11.28
C LYS A 239 21.71 -33.40 12.22
N VAL A 240 20.39 -33.39 12.42
CA VAL A 240 19.70 -34.41 13.23
C VAL A 240 19.93 -35.80 12.62
N ASN A 241 19.85 -35.95 11.31
CA ASN A 241 20.08 -37.21 10.61
C ASN A 241 21.52 -37.68 10.74
N ASP A 242 22.52 -36.76 10.64
CA ASP A 242 23.92 -37.08 10.81
C ASP A 242 24.22 -37.55 12.25
N ILE A 243 23.67 -36.89 13.26
CA ILE A 243 23.81 -37.29 14.66
C ILE A 243 23.15 -38.65 14.91
N ASN A 244 21.99 -38.91 14.34
CA ASN A 244 21.30 -40.20 14.44
C ASN A 244 22.16 -41.34 13.85
N SER A 245 22.82 -41.10 12.71
CA SER A 245 23.72 -42.06 12.10
C SER A 245 24.92 -42.32 12.99
N GLN A 246 25.51 -41.27 13.62
CA GLN A 246 26.62 -41.41 14.55
C GLN A 246 26.18 -42.22 15.82
N ILE A 247 25.02 -41.94 16.37
CA ILE A 247 24.50 -42.71 17.51
C ILE A 247 24.37 -44.18 17.14
N ALA A 248 23.78 -44.53 16.00
CA ALA A 248 23.62 -45.89 15.56
C ALA A 248 24.99 -46.63 15.39
N GLN A 249 26.00 -45.92 14.84
CA GLN A 249 27.36 -46.48 14.71
C GLN A 249 28.01 -46.71 16.08
N MET A 250 27.81 -45.80 17.02
CA MET A 250 28.38 -45.90 18.35
C MET A 250 27.66 -46.99 19.20
N GLU A 251 26.37 -47.15 19.07
CA GLU A 251 25.61 -48.24 19.72
C GLU A 251 26.05 -49.62 19.19
N GLU A 252 26.29 -49.74 17.90
CA GLU A 252 26.83 -50.99 17.33
C GLU A 252 28.27 -51.27 17.82
N LEU A 253 29.12 -50.24 17.92
CA LEU A 253 30.47 -50.37 18.46
C LEU A 253 30.45 -50.80 19.93
N GLU A 254 29.63 -50.20 20.77
CA GLU A 254 29.42 -50.56 22.17
C GLU A 254 29.06 -52.05 22.29
N LYS A 255 28.09 -52.51 21.50
CA LYS A 255 27.68 -53.91 21.47
C LYS A 255 28.79 -54.86 21.07
N GLN A 256 29.60 -54.49 20.09
CA GLN A 256 30.77 -55.29 19.67
C GLN A 256 31.81 -55.36 20.78
N LEU A 257 32.11 -54.27 21.48
CA LEU A 257 33.02 -54.23 22.62
C LEU A 257 32.50 -55.11 23.77
N GLU A 258 31.22 -55.05 24.10
CA GLU A 258 30.62 -55.93 25.13
C GLU A 258 30.74 -57.42 24.77
N ILE A 259 30.46 -57.81 23.52
CA ILE A 259 30.58 -59.16 23.03
C ILE A 259 32.03 -59.64 23.08
N GLN A 260 32.99 -58.79 22.68
CA GLN A 260 34.41 -59.09 22.68
C GLN A 260 34.92 -59.32 24.11
N LYS A 261 34.60 -58.40 25.03
CA LYS A 261 34.96 -58.50 26.42
C LYS A 261 34.41 -59.77 27.05
N ALA A 262 33.15 -60.13 26.81
CA ALA A 262 32.55 -61.36 27.33
C ALA A 262 33.29 -62.60 26.82
N LYS A 263 33.76 -62.64 25.56
CA LYS A 263 34.57 -63.71 25.01
C LYS A 263 35.96 -63.82 25.69
N GLU A 264 36.62 -62.70 25.91
CA GLU A 264 37.94 -62.63 26.55
C GLU A 264 37.84 -63.06 28.03
N ASP A 265 36.83 -62.55 28.76
CA ASP A 265 36.58 -62.98 30.14
C ASP A 265 36.27 -64.49 30.26
N ALA A 266 35.48 -65.06 29.32
CA ALA A 266 35.20 -66.48 29.27
C ALA A 266 36.47 -67.32 28.97
N ALA A 267 37.31 -66.85 28.03
CA ALA A 267 38.58 -67.52 27.73
C ALA A 267 39.55 -67.47 28.92
N ARG A 268 39.63 -66.36 29.62
CA ARG A 268 40.45 -66.17 30.83
C ARG A 268 39.98 -67.11 31.96
N MET A 269 38.65 -67.20 32.19
CA MET A 269 38.12 -68.11 33.18
C MET A 269 38.34 -69.60 32.81
N ALA A 270 38.30 -69.96 31.53
CA ALA A 270 38.59 -71.30 31.08
C ALA A 270 40.07 -71.65 31.32
N GLU A 271 40.98 -70.75 31.09
CA GLU A 271 42.42 -70.93 31.34
C GLU A 271 42.72 -71.07 32.85
N ILE A 272 42.10 -70.25 33.71
CA ILE A 272 42.22 -70.36 35.18
C ILE A 272 41.74 -71.74 35.63
N LYS A 273 40.56 -72.24 35.17
CA LYS A 273 40.05 -73.58 35.49
C LYS A 273 40.99 -74.69 35.00
N ARG A 274 41.65 -74.52 33.87
CA ARG A 274 42.71 -75.49 33.40
C ARG A 274 43.92 -75.50 34.34
N GLN A 275 44.41 -74.35 34.70
CA GLN A 275 45.53 -74.26 35.62
C GLN A 275 45.25 -74.79 37.02
N GLU A 276 43.98 -74.62 37.51
CA GLU A 276 43.51 -75.14 38.76
C GLU A 276 43.32 -76.67 38.70
N ALA A 277 43.04 -77.28 37.54
CA ALA A 277 42.90 -78.72 37.34
C ALA A 277 44.21 -79.43 37.12
N GLU A 278 45.31 -78.70 36.72
CA GLU A 278 46.69 -79.21 36.54
C GLU A 278 47.56 -79.14 37.83
N ASN A 279 47.09 -78.41 38.87
CA ASN A 279 47.73 -78.37 40.20
C ASN A 279 47.01 -79.36 41.18
#